data_9f98a6f8bb2f3449cbd547bc3a7136c4
#
_entry.id   9f98a6f8bb2f3449cbd547bc3a7136c4
#
_cell.length_a   1.000
_cell.length_b   1.000
_cell.length_c   1.000
_cell.angle_alpha   90.00
_cell.angle_beta   90.00
_cell.angle_gamma   90.00
#
_symmetry.space_group_name_H-M   'P 1'
#
loop_
_entity.id
_entity.type
_entity.pdbx_description
1 polymer ?
#
loop_
_entity_poly.entity_id
_entity_poly.type
_entity_poly.pdbx_seq_one_letter_code
_entity_poly.pdbx_strand_id
1 'polypeptide(L)' 'MKSKDADFVERRTAAKDAKAALLEKVKARQADPAAEQRRAEHAAVVAAREEREAAKRAEADRIARETAEREEAE' A
#
# COMPACT_ATOMS: atom_id res chain seq x y z
N MET A 1 26.21 0.75 -41.90
CA MET A 1 26.40 1.23 -40.52
C MET A 1 25.21 2.05 -40.08
N LYS A 2 24.60 1.66 -38.97
CA LYS A 2 23.53 2.48 -38.39
C LYS A 2 24.14 3.72 -37.77
N SER A 3 23.52 4.86 -37.98
CA SER A 3 23.95 6.11 -37.35
C SER A 3 23.63 6.08 -35.87
N LYS A 4 24.31 6.85 -35.03
CA LYS A 4 24.03 6.99 -33.59
C LYS A 4 22.61 7.46 -33.36
N ASP A 5 22.07 8.28 -34.24
CA ASP A 5 20.70 8.78 -34.16
C ASP A 5 19.67 7.67 -34.36
N ALA A 6 19.92 6.75 -35.29
CA ALA A 6 19.06 5.59 -35.54
C ALA A 6 19.02 4.66 -34.31
N ASP A 7 20.18 4.39 -33.70
CA ASP A 7 20.29 3.56 -32.50
C ASP A 7 19.58 4.22 -31.32
N PHE A 8 19.66 5.53 -31.17
CA PHE A 8 18.97 6.28 -30.14
C PHE A 8 17.47 6.20 -30.31
N VAL A 9 16.97 6.37 -31.53
CA VAL A 9 15.54 6.28 -31.84
C VAL A 9 15.00 4.86 -31.55
N GLU A 10 15.76 3.83 -31.95
CA GLU A 10 15.40 2.44 -31.69
C GLU A 10 15.28 2.15 -30.19
N ARG A 11 16.24 2.61 -29.39
CA ARG A 11 16.23 2.43 -27.93
C ARG A 11 15.08 3.17 -27.28
N ARG A 12 14.80 4.38 -27.74
CA ARG A 12 13.68 5.18 -27.25
C ARG A 12 12.34 4.51 -27.55
N THR A 13 12.19 3.98 -28.75
CA THR A 13 10.98 3.27 -29.17
C THR A 13 10.79 1.99 -28.36
N ALA A 14 11.86 1.22 -28.15
CA ALA A 14 11.84 0.01 -27.34
C ALA A 14 11.43 0.30 -25.89
N ALA A 15 11.97 1.37 -25.31
CA ALA A 15 11.65 1.79 -23.95
C ALA A 15 10.17 2.21 -23.84
N LYS A 16 9.68 2.93 -24.83
CA LYS A 16 8.26 3.36 -24.89
C LYS A 16 7.33 2.15 -24.99
N ASP A 17 7.67 1.19 -25.84
CA ASP A 17 6.88 -0.02 -26.05
C ASP A 17 6.88 -0.89 -24.78
N ALA A 18 8.02 -1.02 -24.11
CA ALA A 18 8.13 -1.76 -22.85
C ALA A 18 7.27 -1.13 -21.76
N LYS A 19 7.26 0.19 -21.68
CA LYS A 19 6.46 0.95 -20.73
C LYS A 19 4.96 0.77 -21.00
N ALA A 20 4.57 0.84 -22.27
CA ALA A 20 3.18 0.63 -22.69
C ALA A 20 2.70 -0.79 -22.36
N ALA A 21 3.54 -1.79 -22.61
CA ALA A 21 3.24 -3.19 -22.27
C ALA A 21 3.07 -3.38 -20.76
N LEU A 22 3.91 -2.73 -19.97
CA LEU A 22 3.81 -2.79 -18.51
C LEU A 22 2.52 -2.15 -18.02
N LEU A 23 2.14 -1.00 -18.58
CA LEU A 23 0.88 -0.32 -18.25
C LEU A 23 -0.33 -1.19 -18.57
N GLU A 24 -0.31 -1.90 -19.72
CA GLU A 24 -1.38 -2.81 -20.10
C GLU A 24 -1.51 -3.97 -19.09
N LYS A 25 -0.39 -4.52 -18.62
CA LYS A 25 -0.38 -5.56 -17.60
C LYS A 25 -0.98 -5.08 -16.28
N VAL A 26 -0.62 -3.86 -15.87
CA VAL A 26 -1.15 -3.25 -14.64
C VAL A 26 -2.66 -3.03 -14.75
N LYS A 27 -3.13 -2.51 -15.89
CA LYS A 27 -4.56 -2.32 -16.16
C LYS A 27 -5.32 -3.63 -16.12
N ALA A 28 -4.77 -4.68 -16.73
CA ALA A 28 -5.38 -6.01 -16.76
C ALA A 28 -5.50 -6.58 -15.33
N ARG A 29 -4.47 -6.39 -14.49
CA ARG A 29 -4.51 -6.81 -13.09
C ARG A 29 -5.56 -6.07 -12.28
N GLN A 30 -5.69 -4.76 -12.50
CA GLN A 30 -6.66 -3.93 -11.79
C GLN A 30 -8.10 -4.24 -12.22
N ALA A 31 -8.29 -4.66 -13.46
CA ALA A 31 -9.61 -5.02 -13.99
C ALA A 31 -10.04 -6.44 -13.60
N ASP A 32 -9.13 -7.28 -13.10
CA ASP A 32 -9.43 -8.65 -12.68
C ASP A 32 -10.36 -8.62 -11.44
N PRO A 33 -11.49 -9.35 -11.45
CA PRO A 33 -12.37 -9.47 -10.28
C PRO A 33 -11.64 -9.97 -9.02
N ALA A 34 -10.64 -10.84 -9.19
CA ALA A 34 -9.82 -11.32 -8.07
C ALA A 34 -8.97 -10.20 -7.45
N ALA A 35 -8.58 -9.19 -8.23
CA ALA A 35 -7.83 -8.05 -7.72
C ALA A 35 -8.67 -7.20 -6.77
N GLU A 36 -9.95 -7.02 -7.09
CA GLU A 36 -10.89 -6.30 -6.23
C GLU A 36 -11.08 -7.04 -4.90
N GLN A 37 -11.23 -8.36 -4.97
CA GLN A 37 -11.35 -9.19 -3.78
C GLN A 37 -10.10 -9.12 -2.91
N ARG A 38 -8.92 -9.17 -3.50
CA ARG A 38 -7.65 -9.03 -2.76
C ARG A 38 -7.54 -7.67 -2.07
N ARG A 39 -7.97 -6.61 -2.74
CA ARG A 39 -7.98 -5.26 -2.13
C ARG A 39 -8.93 -5.19 -0.95
N ALA A 40 -10.11 -5.80 -1.07
CA ALA A 40 -11.10 -5.85 0.00
C ALA A 40 -10.58 -6.64 1.20
N GLU A 41 -9.95 -7.78 0.96
CA GLU A 41 -9.34 -8.61 2.01
C GLU A 41 -8.20 -7.87 2.71
N HIS A 42 -7.35 -7.18 1.94
CA HIS A 42 -6.27 -6.39 2.50
C HIS A 42 -6.80 -5.24 3.35
N ALA A 43 -7.83 -4.54 2.88
CA ALA A 43 -8.46 -3.46 3.63
C ALA A 43 -9.06 -3.97 4.94
N ALA A 44 -9.68 -5.16 4.92
CA ALA A 44 -10.23 -5.78 6.12
C ALA A 44 -9.14 -6.13 7.15
N VAL A 45 -7.99 -6.63 6.69
CA VAL A 45 -6.84 -6.93 7.55
C VAL A 45 -6.29 -5.66 8.19
N VAL A 46 -6.13 -4.60 7.41
CA VAL A 46 -5.64 -3.30 7.90
C VAL A 46 -6.61 -2.72 8.93
N ALA A 47 -7.93 -2.75 8.65
CA ALA A 47 -8.95 -2.26 9.56
C ALA A 47 -8.96 -3.02 10.89
N ALA A 48 -8.84 -4.35 10.84
CA ALA A 48 -8.77 -5.18 12.04
C ALA A 48 -7.54 -4.88 12.88
N ARG A 49 -6.40 -4.63 12.23
CA ARG A 49 -5.15 -4.27 12.91
C ARG A 49 -5.29 -2.91 13.61
N GLU A 50 -5.86 -1.93 12.93
CA GLU A 50 -6.09 -0.59 13.48
C GLU A 50 -7.02 -0.62 14.68
N GLU A 51 -8.08 -1.45 14.61
CA GLU A 51 -8.99 -1.65 15.74
C GLU A 51 -8.25 -2.23 16.95
N ARG A 52 -7.41 -3.25 16.75
CA ARG A 52 -6.64 -3.85 17.84
C ARG A 52 -5.65 -2.85 18.45
N GLU A 53 -5.00 -2.05 17.63
CA GLU A 53 -4.06 -1.03 18.10
C GLU A 53 -4.79 0.07 18.88
N ALA A 54 -5.96 0.49 18.40
CA ALA A 54 -6.78 1.48 19.08
C ALA A 54 -7.28 0.96 20.44
N ALA A 55 -7.69 -0.32 20.50
CA ALA A 55 -8.09 -0.96 21.75
C ALA A 55 -6.94 -1.03 22.76
N LYS A 56 -5.73 -1.36 22.29
CA LYS A 56 -4.54 -1.39 23.13
C LYS A 56 -4.21 0.00 23.69
N ARG A 57 -4.29 1.04 22.84
CA ARG A 57 -4.04 2.42 23.29
C ARG A 57 -5.08 2.87 24.30
N ALA A 58 -6.34 2.56 24.06
CA ALA A 58 -7.42 2.90 25.01
C ALA A 58 -7.21 2.22 26.34
N GLU A 59 -6.81 0.96 26.34
CA GLU A 59 -6.54 0.21 27.57
C GLU A 59 -5.32 0.77 28.31
N ALA A 60 -4.25 1.11 27.60
CA ALA A 60 -3.06 1.72 28.18
C ALA A 60 -3.39 3.09 28.80
N ASP A 61 -4.20 3.90 28.11
CA ASP A 61 -4.64 5.21 28.61
C ASP A 61 -5.50 5.06 29.87
N ARG A 62 -6.38 4.06 29.90
CA ARG A 62 -7.21 3.77 31.05
C ARG A 62 -6.35 3.41 32.26
N ILE A 63 -5.39 2.51 32.08
CA ILE A 63 -4.46 2.09 33.14
C ILE A 63 -3.66 3.28 33.64
N ALA A 64 -3.14 4.11 32.73
CA ALA A 64 -2.34 5.29 33.08
C ALA A 64 -3.15 6.29 33.90
N ARG A 65 -4.42 6.52 33.55
CA ARG A 65 -5.31 7.41 34.30
C ARG A 65 -5.62 6.86 35.69
N GLU A 66 -5.92 5.58 35.81
CA GLU A 66 -6.15 4.94 37.10
C GLU A 66 -4.94 4.99 38.01
N THR A 67 -3.75 4.78 37.43
CA THR A 67 -2.50 4.85 38.18
C THR A 67 -2.25 6.28 38.69
N ALA A 68 -2.45 7.27 37.83
CA ALA A 68 -2.29 8.69 38.18
C ALA A 68 -3.29 9.10 39.29
N GLU A 69 -4.53 8.65 39.20
CA GLU A 69 -5.55 8.93 40.22
C GLU A 69 -5.17 8.30 41.55
N ARG A 70 -4.65 7.07 41.56
CA ARG A 70 -4.18 6.42 42.80
C ARG A 70 -3.00 7.14 43.40
N GLU A 71 -2.05 7.59 42.60
CA GLU A 71 -0.89 8.36 43.09
C GLU A 71 -1.31 9.70 43.68
N GLU A 72 -2.29 10.38 43.09
CA GLU A 72 -2.82 11.63 43.62
C GLU A 72 -3.56 11.42 44.96
N ALA A 73 -4.23 10.29 45.12
CA ALA A 73 -4.99 9.94 46.30
C ALA A 73 -4.09 9.60 47.49
N GLU A 74 -2.86 9.19 47.22
CA GLU A 74 -1.86 8.93 48.26
C GLU A 74 -1.21 10.24 48.68
#